data_b10085367f3ce4ced2867294205479ae
#
_entry.id   b10085367f3ce4ced2867294205479ae
#
_cell.length_a   1.000
_cell.length_b   1.000
_cell.length_c   1.000
_cell.angle_alpha   90.00
_cell.angle_beta   90.00
_cell.angle_gamma   90.00
#
_symmetry.space_group_name_H-M   'P 1'
#
loop_
_entity.id
_entity.type
_entity.pdbx_description
1 polymer ?
#
loop_
_entity_poly.entity_id
_entity_poly.type
_entity_poly.pdbx_seq_one_letter_code
_entity_poly.pdbx_strand_id
1 'polypeptide(L)'
;GTDSMPTYAKRVAPFGTTIFTEINQLAARHNAVNLGQGKPDFDGPQEIIDAAIDALNSDGANQYAPSPGLPALREGVARHAGIFYGIDVDPEAGVIVTAGATQGVYSAIMGLVDPGDEVIIIEP
;
A
#
# COMPACT_ATOMS: atom_id res chain seq x y z
N GLY A 1 9.38 10.89 39.28
CA GLY A 1 9.04 9.81 38.38
C GLY A 1 9.79 10.00 37.09
N THR A 2 10.77 9.16 36.77
CA THR A 2 11.44 9.12 35.48
C THR A 2 10.44 8.56 34.51
N ASP A 3 9.95 9.43 33.63
CA ASP A 3 9.12 9.07 32.49
C ASP A 3 10.00 8.23 31.53
N SER A 4 10.04 6.93 31.75
CA SER A 4 10.72 6.03 30.82
C SER A 4 9.88 5.93 29.56
N MET A 5 10.36 6.49 28.47
CA MET A 5 9.77 6.29 27.14
C MET A 5 9.53 4.79 26.92
N PRO A 6 8.40 4.40 26.35
CA PRO A 6 8.11 3.00 26.09
C PRO A 6 9.22 2.39 25.22
N THR A 7 9.78 1.28 25.68
CA THR A 7 10.81 0.57 24.92
C THR A 7 10.13 -0.15 23.75
N TYR A 8 10.55 0.14 22.54
CA TYR A 8 10.07 -0.57 21.35
C TYR A 8 10.37 -2.07 21.43
N ALA A 9 9.50 -2.89 20.82
CA ALA A 9 9.77 -4.31 20.68
C ALA A 9 11.11 -4.53 19.96
N LYS A 10 11.86 -5.56 20.38
CA LYS A 10 13.21 -5.85 19.83
C LYS A 10 13.24 -5.92 18.30
N ARG A 11 12.18 -6.43 17.69
CA ARG A 11 12.06 -6.56 16.22
C ARG A 11 11.95 -5.23 15.47
N VAL A 12 11.56 -4.14 16.12
CA VAL A 12 11.42 -2.81 15.51
C VAL A 12 12.42 -1.80 16.06
N ALA A 13 13.05 -2.09 17.20
CA ALA A 13 14.02 -1.20 17.83
C ALA A 13 15.21 -0.79 16.93
N PRO A 14 15.70 -1.64 16.00
CA PRO A 14 16.79 -1.26 15.08
C PRO A 14 16.37 -0.31 13.96
N PHE A 15 15.07 -0.18 13.68
CA PHE A 15 14.60 0.65 12.57
C PHE A 15 14.63 2.14 12.95
N GLY A 16 15.36 2.92 12.15
CA GLY A 16 15.41 4.37 12.23
C GLY A 16 14.53 5.05 11.18
N THR A 17 14.89 6.28 10.86
CA THR A 17 14.26 7.04 9.77
C THR A 17 14.57 6.37 8.44
N THR A 18 13.57 6.27 7.57
CA THR A 18 13.76 5.68 6.24
C THR A 18 14.59 6.60 5.35
N ILE A 19 15.35 6.01 4.43
CA ILE A 19 16.12 6.76 3.43
C ILE A 19 15.24 7.71 2.62
N PHE A 20 13.98 7.34 2.35
CA PHE A 20 13.03 8.21 1.66
C PHE A 20 12.73 9.50 2.45
N THR A 21 12.57 9.39 3.76
CA THR A 21 12.36 10.55 4.63
C THR A 21 13.59 11.46 4.63
N GLU A 22 14.79 10.89 4.73
CA GLU A 22 16.04 11.65 4.71
C GLU A 22 16.24 12.40 3.39
N ILE A 23 16.05 11.73 2.25
CA ILE A 23 16.16 12.34 0.92
C ILE A 23 15.13 13.44 0.73
N ASN A 24 13.87 13.23 1.16
CA ASN A 24 12.84 14.26 1.08
C ASN A 24 13.20 15.50 1.91
N GLN A 25 13.74 15.30 3.11
CA GLN A 25 14.19 16.42 3.96
C GLN A 25 15.38 17.16 3.36
N LEU A 26 16.34 16.45 2.75
CA LEU A 26 17.47 17.05 2.06
C LEU A 26 17.02 17.86 0.84
N ALA A 27 16.15 17.28 0.01
CA ALA A 27 15.61 17.97 -1.15
C ALA A 27 14.87 19.25 -0.76
N ALA A 28 14.03 19.20 0.27
CA ALA A 28 13.31 20.37 0.77
C ALA A 28 14.27 21.44 1.35
N ARG A 29 15.28 21.02 2.12
CA ARG A 29 16.27 21.93 2.73
C ARG A 29 17.09 22.68 1.70
N HIS A 30 17.42 22.04 0.59
CA HIS A 30 18.25 22.59 -0.47
C HIS A 30 17.46 23.10 -1.68
N ASN A 31 16.11 23.09 -1.60
CA ASN A 31 15.22 23.42 -2.72
C ASN A 31 15.64 22.69 -4.00
N ALA A 32 15.98 21.41 -3.87
CA ALA A 32 16.47 20.58 -4.95
C ALA A 32 15.34 19.73 -5.57
N VAL A 33 15.50 19.39 -6.84
CA VAL A 33 14.64 18.42 -7.50
C VAL A 33 14.91 17.04 -6.89
N ASN A 34 13.89 16.40 -6.32
CA ASN A 34 14.03 15.10 -5.71
C ASN A 34 13.93 13.99 -6.76
N LEU A 35 15.06 13.43 -7.14
CA LEU A 35 15.14 12.27 -8.04
C LEU A 35 15.25 10.94 -7.28
N GLY A 36 15.19 10.95 -5.96
CA GLY A 36 15.28 9.74 -5.11
C GLY A 36 13.97 8.96 -4.98
N GLN A 37 12.87 9.50 -5.48
CA GLN A 37 11.57 8.84 -5.50
C GLN A 37 10.85 9.08 -6.82
N GLY A 38 10.20 8.04 -7.35
CA GLY A 38 9.30 8.15 -8.48
C GLY A 38 7.93 8.69 -8.05
N LYS A 39 7.83 10.01 -7.88
CA LYS A 39 6.58 10.71 -7.58
C LYS A 39 6.18 11.56 -8.79
N PRO A 40 4.99 11.33 -9.38
CA PRO A 40 4.46 12.22 -10.41
C PRO A 40 4.31 13.65 -9.89
N ASP A 41 4.60 14.63 -10.75
CA ASP A 41 4.42 16.06 -10.49
C ASP A 41 3.14 16.62 -11.12
N PHE A 42 2.25 15.74 -11.52
CA PHE A 42 0.94 16.03 -12.11
C PHE A 42 -0.17 15.25 -11.41
N ASP A 43 -1.39 15.76 -11.50
CA ASP A 43 -2.57 15.12 -10.91
C ASP A 43 -3.02 13.89 -11.73
N GLY A 44 -3.79 13.02 -11.09
CA GLY A 44 -4.43 11.90 -11.78
C GLY A 44 -5.47 12.35 -12.81
N PRO A 45 -5.92 11.45 -13.71
CA PRO A 45 -6.97 11.75 -14.67
C PRO A 45 -8.22 12.32 -14.01
N GLN A 46 -8.79 13.39 -14.58
CA GLN A 46 -9.93 14.10 -14.02
C GLN A 46 -11.15 13.18 -13.83
N GLU A 47 -11.34 12.22 -14.73
CA GLU A 47 -12.45 11.26 -14.64
C GLU A 47 -12.39 10.40 -13.38
N ILE A 48 -11.19 10.08 -12.90
CA ILE A 48 -11.01 9.32 -11.66
C ILE A 48 -11.31 10.20 -10.44
N ILE A 49 -10.90 11.46 -10.49
CA ILE A 49 -11.18 12.44 -9.43
C ILE A 49 -12.68 12.67 -9.32
N ASP A 50 -13.36 12.91 -10.44
CA ASP A 50 -14.80 13.13 -10.50
C ASP A 50 -15.57 11.89 -10.00
N ALA A 51 -15.18 10.69 -10.41
CA ALA A 51 -15.77 9.45 -9.93
C ALA A 51 -15.63 9.26 -8.40
N ALA A 52 -14.49 9.67 -7.83
CA ALA A 52 -14.28 9.64 -6.40
C ALA A 52 -15.18 10.65 -5.66
N ILE A 53 -15.36 11.87 -6.21
CA ILE A 53 -16.26 12.89 -5.67
C ILE A 53 -17.70 12.40 -5.72
N ASP A 54 -18.12 11.83 -6.84
CA ASP A 54 -19.47 11.30 -7.01
C ASP A 54 -19.74 10.15 -6.04
N ALA A 55 -18.78 9.25 -5.85
CA ALA A 55 -18.87 8.17 -4.88
C ALA A 55 -19.03 8.70 -3.44
N LEU A 56 -18.24 9.70 -3.06
CA LEU A 56 -18.34 10.32 -1.72
C LEU A 56 -19.71 10.99 -1.47
N ASN A 57 -20.34 11.51 -2.50
CA ASN A 57 -21.65 12.15 -2.43
C ASN A 57 -22.82 11.15 -2.58
N SER A 58 -22.54 9.90 -2.92
CA SER A 58 -23.58 8.88 -3.09
C SER A 58 -23.96 8.22 -1.75
N ASP A 59 -25.23 7.76 -1.67
CA ASP A 59 -25.72 7.04 -0.50
C ASP A 59 -24.99 5.70 -0.33
N GLY A 60 -24.49 5.46 0.88
CA GLY A 60 -23.87 4.19 1.26
C GLY A 60 -22.38 4.04 0.91
N ALA A 61 -21.78 4.95 0.13
CA ALA A 61 -20.36 4.87 -0.22
C ALA A 61 -19.41 5.10 0.96
N ASN A 62 -19.87 5.80 2.00
CA ASN A 62 -19.10 6.10 3.21
C ASN A 62 -19.34 5.08 4.33
N GLN A 63 -19.56 3.83 4.00
CA GLN A 63 -19.79 2.73 4.94
C GLN A 63 -18.65 1.72 4.92
N TYR A 64 -18.65 0.81 5.89
CA TYR A 64 -17.70 -0.29 5.95
C TYR A 64 -17.82 -1.18 4.71
N ALA A 65 -16.70 -1.44 4.07
CA ALA A 65 -16.62 -2.43 3.01
C ALA A 65 -16.54 -3.86 3.59
N PRO A 66 -16.92 -4.88 2.82
CA PRO A 66 -16.61 -6.26 3.16
C PRO A 66 -15.10 -6.46 3.37
N SER A 67 -14.71 -7.36 4.28
CA SER A 67 -13.29 -7.57 4.63
C SER A 67 -12.36 -7.81 3.43
N PRO A 68 -12.76 -8.58 2.38
CA PRO A 68 -11.92 -8.74 1.19
C PRO A 68 -11.92 -7.54 0.25
N GLY A 69 -12.76 -6.54 0.48
CA GLY A 69 -12.99 -5.39 -0.40
C GLY A 69 -14.31 -5.49 -1.17
N LEU A 70 -14.70 -4.37 -1.78
CA LEU A 70 -15.93 -4.29 -2.57
C LEU A 70 -15.86 -5.26 -3.77
N PRO A 71 -16.93 -6.03 -4.06
CA PRO A 71 -16.95 -6.96 -5.19
C PRO A 71 -16.60 -6.30 -6.52
N ALA A 72 -17.17 -5.15 -6.81
CA ALA A 72 -16.90 -4.41 -8.06
C ALA A 72 -15.41 -4.04 -8.23
N LEU A 73 -14.72 -3.70 -7.13
CA LEU A 73 -13.28 -3.41 -7.18
C LEU A 73 -12.48 -4.69 -7.42
N ARG A 74 -12.83 -5.79 -6.76
CA ARG A 74 -12.17 -7.09 -6.92
C ARG A 74 -12.34 -7.64 -8.34
N GLU A 75 -13.53 -7.53 -8.92
CA GLU A 75 -13.81 -7.82 -10.33
C GLU A 75 -12.99 -6.95 -11.28
N GLY A 76 -12.87 -5.65 -10.97
CA GLY A 76 -12.04 -4.71 -11.73
C GLY A 76 -10.57 -5.12 -11.73
N VAL A 77 -10.03 -5.53 -10.58
CA VAL A 77 -8.65 -6.02 -10.44
C VAL A 77 -8.44 -7.31 -11.23
N ALA A 78 -9.35 -8.29 -11.11
CA ALA A 78 -9.27 -9.54 -11.84
C ALA A 78 -9.32 -9.32 -13.36
N ARG A 79 -10.24 -8.48 -13.83
CA ARG A 79 -10.32 -8.09 -15.25
C ARG A 79 -9.04 -7.41 -15.74
N HIS A 80 -8.48 -6.49 -14.96
CA HIS A 80 -7.21 -5.83 -15.29
C HIS A 80 -6.07 -6.85 -15.39
N ALA A 81 -5.96 -7.79 -14.45
CA ALA A 81 -4.96 -8.85 -14.48
C ALA A 81 -5.07 -9.70 -15.76
N GLY A 82 -6.29 -10.04 -16.18
CA GLY A 82 -6.53 -10.76 -17.41
C GLY A 82 -6.10 -10.00 -18.67
N ILE A 83 -6.46 -8.71 -18.76
CA ILE A 83 -6.18 -7.89 -19.95
C ILE A 83 -4.70 -7.56 -20.08
N PHE A 84 -4.03 -7.16 -19.00
CA PHE A 84 -2.66 -6.62 -19.05
C PHE A 84 -1.58 -7.67 -18.82
N TYR A 85 -1.87 -8.70 -18.03
CA TYR A 85 -0.89 -9.72 -17.66
C TYR A 85 -1.20 -11.12 -18.16
N GLY A 86 -2.40 -11.33 -18.73
CA GLY A 86 -2.85 -12.67 -19.16
C GLY A 86 -3.06 -13.65 -18.00
N ILE A 87 -3.30 -13.12 -16.79
CA ILE A 87 -3.49 -13.92 -15.56
C ILE A 87 -4.99 -14.03 -15.30
N ASP A 88 -5.48 -15.27 -15.27
CA ASP A 88 -6.86 -15.57 -14.87
C ASP A 88 -6.95 -15.64 -13.35
N VAL A 89 -7.71 -14.72 -12.76
CA VAL A 89 -7.87 -14.61 -11.30
C VAL A 89 -9.34 -14.64 -10.96
N ASP A 90 -9.72 -15.54 -10.06
CA ASP A 90 -11.06 -15.54 -9.46
C ASP A 90 -11.20 -14.30 -8.55
N PRO A 91 -12.12 -13.37 -8.83
CA PRO A 91 -12.29 -12.18 -8.00
C PRO A 91 -12.73 -12.48 -6.57
N GLU A 92 -13.37 -13.62 -6.32
CA GLU A 92 -13.83 -14.00 -4.97
C GLU A 92 -12.74 -14.65 -4.12
N ALA A 93 -11.94 -15.53 -4.70
CA ALA A 93 -10.93 -16.29 -3.99
C ALA A 93 -9.50 -15.74 -4.15
N GLY A 94 -9.23 -15.03 -5.25
CA GLY A 94 -7.89 -14.60 -5.63
C GLY A 94 -7.57 -13.12 -5.41
N VAL A 95 -8.53 -12.29 -4.94
CA VAL A 95 -8.33 -10.86 -4.76
C VAL A 95 -8.73 -10.40 -3.37
N ILE A 96 -7.81 -9.74 -2.68
CA ILE A 96 -8.06 -9.04 -1.41
C ILE A 96 -7.58 -7.60 -1.56
N VAL A 97 -8.45 -6.66 -1.20
CA VAL A 97 -8.11 -5.23 -1.16
C VAL A 97 -7.50 -4.87 0.18
N THR A 98 -6.36 -4.20 0.16
CA THR A 98 -5.62 -3.79 1.35
C THR A 98 -5.38 -2.28 1.36
N ALA A 99 -5.11 -1.71 2.53
CA ALA A 99 -4.69 -0.31 2.68
C ALA A 99 -3.23 -0.15 2.20
N GLY A 100 -3.05 -0.19 0.89
CA GLY A 100 -1.76 -0.14 0.22
C GLY A 100 -1.02 -1.49 0.19
N ALA A 101 0.00 -1.55 -0.68
CA ALA A 101 0.82 -2.74 -0.87
C ALA A 101 1.55 -3.18 0.41
N THR A 102 1.90 -2.24 1.27
CA THR A 102 2.60 -2.54 2.54
C THR A 102 1.76 -3.45 3.44
N GLN A 103 0.47 -3.19 3.57
CA GLN A 103 -0.42 -4.08 4.32
C GLN A 103 -0.54 -5.43 3.61
N GLY A 104 -0.62 -5.45 2.28
CA GLY A 104 -0.69 -6.69 1.51
C GLY A 104 0.53 -7.58 1.75
N VAL A 105 1.73 -7.03 1.63
CA VAL A 105 2.99 -7.75 1.89
C VAL A 105 3.07 -8.22 3.33
N TYR A 106 2.75 -7.35 4.30
CA TYR A 106 2.75 -7.73 5.71
C TYR A 106 1.79 -8.90 5.98
N SER A 107 0.56 -8.81 5.47
CA SER A 107 -0.45 -9.85 5.68
C SER A 107 -0.05 -11.18 5.01
N ALA A 108 0.55 -11.13 3.81
CA ALA A 108 1.03 -12.31 3.12
C ALA A 108 2.15 -13.01 3.92
N ILE A 109 3.14 -12.25 4.39
CA ILE A 109 4.23 -12.81 5.20
C ILE A 109 3.68 -13.41 6.49
N MET A 110 2.80 -12.67 7.19
CA MET A 110 2.24 -13.15 8.46
C MET A 110 1.31 -14.35 8.31
N GLY A 111 0.69 -14.51 7.15
CA GLY A 111 -0.24 -15.62 6.87
C GLY A 111 0.40 -16.86 6.24
N LEU A 112 1.59 -16.75 5.64
CA LEU A 112 2.20 -17.81 4.86
C LEU A 112 3.56 -18.27 5.37
N VAL A 113 4.20 -17.51 6.27
CA VAL A 113 5.58 -17.78 6.71
C VAL A 113 5.61 -18.08 8.21
N ASP A 114 6.03 -19.28 8.56
CA ASP A 114 6.19 -19.72 9.94
C ASP A 114 7.64 -19.44 10.45
N PRO A 115 7.84 -19.41 11.78
CA PRO A 115 9.18 -19.31 12.35
C PRO A 115 10.09 -20.47 11.90
N GLY A 116 11.16 -20.13 11.19
CA GLY A 116 12.11 -21.10 10.65
C GLY A 116 12.01 -21.28 9.12
N ASP A 117 10.98 -20.76 8.50
CA ASP A 117 10.86 -20.73 7.04
C ASP A 117 11.84 -19.74 6.42
N GLU A 118 12.25 -20.03 5.19
CA GLU A 118 13.16 -19.19 4.41
C GLU A 118 12.40 -18.38 3.36
N VAL A 119 12.73 -17.09 3.26
CA VAL A 119 12.15 -16.17 2.28
C VAL A 119 13.25 -15.61 1.39
N ILE A 120 13.08 -15.72 0.07
CA ILE A 120 14.01 -15.16 -0.91
C ILE A 120 13.57 -13.73 -1.24
N ILE A 121 14.47 -12.76 -1.02
CA ILE A 121 14.28 -11.36 -1.41
C ILE A 121 15.25 -11.07 -2.54
N ILE A 122 14.72 -10.62 -3.68
CA ILE A 122 15.54 -10.23 -4.84
C ILE A 122 15.88 -8.75 -4.65
N GLU A 123 17.15 -8.48 -4.54
CA GLU A 123 17.70 -7.11 -4.49
C GLU A 123 18.36 -6.77 -5.83
N PRO A 124 18.26 -5.49 -6.27
CA PRO A 124 18.96 -5.04 -7.46
C PRO A 124 20.48 -4.97 -7.25
#